data_d5295c8302f3b2164e81770919f5ba34
#
_entry.id   d5295c8302f3b2164e81770919f5ba34
#
_cell.length_a   1.000
_cell.length_b   1.000
_cell.length_c   1.000
_cell.angle_alpha   90.00
_cell.angle_beta   90.00
_cell.angle_gamma   90.00
#
_symmetry.space_group_name_H-M   'P 1'
#
loop_
_entity.id
_entity.type
_entity.pdbx_description
1 polymer ?
#
loop_
_entity_poly.entity_id
_entity_poly.type
_entity_poly.pdbx_seq_one_letter_code
_entity_poly.pdbx_strand_id
1 'polypeptide(L)'
;MNFEDKLEEGLSLLREGDYDHALDISRRLQNEQPDYADGFHLEGLVFQKLNQWEKSIDALEKAIELENERSGFYNLRGFANLQLENLEKAREDFEKAIDLDDSPAAHRNLVLYKIMSDKGNEAITYLLDRIRNNPKDVENWILMGDLMQRAGQSAKAKTYYQQAQKMDPENEYVKEQLAEM
;
A
#
# COMPACT_ATOMS: atom_id res chain seq x y z
N MET A 1 -5.67 2.14 30.51
CA MET A 1 -5.62 2.38 29.07
C MET A 1 -6.25 1.17 28.42
N ASN A 2 -7.26 1.35 27.58
CA ASN A 2 -7.90 0.23 26.84
C ASN A 2 -7.00 -0.21 25.68
N PHE A 3 -7.39 -1.26 24.94
CA PHE A 3 -6.56 -1.79 23.83
C PHE A 3 -6.49 -0.81 22.65
N GLU A 4 -7.55 -0.09 22.38
CA GLU A 4 -7.60 0.92 21.31
C GLU A 4 -6.64 2.09 21.61
N ASP A 5 -6.60 2.57 22.86
CA ASP A 5 -5.66 3.61 23.28
C ASP A 5 -4.19 3.15 23.11
N LYS A 6 -3.89 1.89 23.48
CA LYS A 6 -2.53 1.33 23.31
C LYS A 6 -2.16 1.20 21.84
N LEU A 7 -3.11 0.76 21.00
CA LEU A 7 -2.89 0.66 19.56
C LEU A 7 -2.59 2.04 18.97
N GLU A 8 -3.38 3.06 19.34
CA GLU A 8 -3.16 4.43 18.85
C GLU A 8 -1.80 4.99 19.32
N GLU A 9 -1.38 4.70 20.58
CA GLU A 9 -0.04 5.01 21.06
C GLU A 9 1.03 4.34 20.19
N GLY A 10 0.91 3.03 19.91
CA GLY A 10 1.84 2.30 19.06
C GLY A 10 1.90 2.84 17.61
N LEU A 11 0.75 3.22 17.05
CA LEU A 11 0.69 3.85 15.72
C LEU A 11 1.29 5.27 15.73
N SER A 12 1.17 6.03 16.84
CA SER A 12 1.84 7.32 16.98
C SER A 12 3.35 7.17 16.99
N LEU A 13 3.86 6.25 17.83
CA LEU A 13 5.29 5.93 17.90
C LEU A 13 5.85 5.49 16.55
N LEU A 14 5.08 4.68 15.79
CA LEU A 14 5.43 4.27 14.44
C LEU A 14 5.57 5.48 13.50
N ARG A 15 4.63 6.44 13.56
CA ARG A 15 4.68 7.68 12.76
C ARG A 15 5.86 8.57 13.12
N GLU A 16 6.24 8.61 14.40
CA GLU A 16 7.38 9.35 14.94
C GLU A 16 8.73 8.68 14.65
N GLY A 17 8.71 7.42 14.16
CA GLY A 17 9.91 6.65 13.88
C GLY A 17 10.50 5.93 15.10
N ASP A 18 9.77 5.89 16.20
CA ASP A 18 10.17 5.17 17.43
C ASP A 18 9.72 3.71 17.33
N TYR A 19 10.44 2.96 16.50
CA TYR A 19 10.10 1.58 16.17
C TYR A 19 10.26 0.60 17.34
N ASP A 20 11.23 0.86 18.23
CA ASP A 20 11.46 -0.01 19.39
C ASP A 20 10.29 0.04 20.36
N HIS A 21 9.83 1.24 20.70
CA HIS A 21 8.67 1.39 21.59
C HIS A 21 7.37 0.93 20.92
N ALA A 22 7.20 1.16 19.59
CA ALA A 22 6.05 0.64 18.85
C ALA A 22 6.01 -0.90 18.88
N LEU A 23 7.16 -1.59 18.75
CA LEU A 23 7.26 -3.05 18.91
C LEU A 23 6.92 -3.50 20.34
N ASP A 24 7.36 -2.77 21.35
CA ASP A 24 7.01 -3.09 22.74
C ASP A 24 5.51 -2.97 22.99
N ILE A 25 4.84 -1.96 22.42
CA ILE A 25 3.37 -1.85 22.47
C ILE A 25 2.71 -3.03 21.76
N SER A 26 3.15 -3.39 20.55
CA SER A 26 2.57 -4.52 19.82
C SER A 26 2.66 -5.84 20.61
N ARG A 27 3.82 -6.12 21.21
CA ARG A 27 4.05 -7.30 22.06
C ARG A 27 3.18 -7.31 23.31
N ARG A 28 2.97 -6.14 23.95
CA ARG A 28 2.04 -6.03 25.08
C ARG A 28 0.62 -6.33 24.66
N LEU A 29 0.18 -5.79 23.53
CA LEU A 29 -1.16 -6.09 22.96
C LEU A 29 -1.34 -7.59 22.72
N GLN A 30 -0.37 -8.24 22.06
CA GLN A 30 -0.39 -9.69 21.79
C GLN A 30 -0.40 -10.54 23.07
N ASN A 31 0.35 -10.13 24.12
CA ASN A 31 0.41 -10.86 25.39
C ASN A 31 -0.87 -10.70 26.21
N GLU A 32 -1.46 -9.51 26.22
CA GLU A 32 -2.69 -9.21 26.98
C GLU A 32 -3.94 -9.72 26.28
N GLN A 33 -3.94 -9.73 24.93
CA GLN A 33 -5.05 -10.21 24.11
C GLN A 33 -4.51 -10.92 22.86
N PRO A 34 -4.22 -12.24 22.96
CA PRO A 34 -3.63 -13.02 21.87
C PRO A 34 -4.48 -13.14 20.61
N ASP A 35 -5.79 -12.88 20.71
CA ASP A 35 -6.76 -12.88 19.61
C ASP A 35 -7.02 -11.48 19.02
N TYR A 36 -6.26 -10.45 19.44
CA TYR A 36 -6.38 -9.10 18.92
C TYR A 36 -5.51 -8.90 17.68
N ALA A 37 -6.10 -9.01 16.50
CA ALA A 37 -5.40 -8.95 15.21
C ALA A 37 -4.56 -7.68 15.04
N ASP A 38 -5.01 -6.54 15.58
CA ASP A 38 -4.29 -5.26 15.46
C ASP A 38 -2.95 -5.23 16.20
N GLY A 39 -2.73 -6.07 17.21
CA GLY A 39 -1.43 -6.24 17.84
C GLY A 39 -0.40 -6.78 16.85
N PHE A 40 -0.75 -7.80 16.08
CA PHE A 40 0.09 -8.38 15.03
C PHE A 40 0.19 -7.47 13.79
N HIS A 41 -0.87 -6.76 13.45
CA HIS A 41 -0.85 -5.77 12.40
C HIS A 41 0.16 -4.65 12.67
N LEU A 42 0.17 -4.08 13.88
CA LEU A 42 1.14 -3.08 14.30
C LEU A 42 2.58 -3.62 14.19
N GLU A 43 2.82 -4.85 14.64
CA GLU A 43 4.12 -5.51 14.48
C GLU A 43 4.56 -5.60 13.02
N GLY A 44 3.64 -6.04 12.15
CA GLY A 44 3.85 -6.12 10.71
C GLY A 44 4.23 -4.78 10.08
N LEU A 45 3.53 -3.70 10.48
CA LEU A 45 3.82 -2.34 10.03
C LEU A 45 5.20 -1.87 10.46
N VAL A 46 5.58 -2.12 11.73
CA VAL A 46 6.91 -1.75 12.24
C VAL A 46 8.00 -2.50 11.49
N PHE A 47 7.86 -3.80 11.28
CA PHE A 47 8.84 -4.57 10.52
C PHE A 47 8.97 -4.12 9.07
N GLN A 48 7.88 -3.64 8.43
CA GLN A 48 7.98 -2.99 7.10
C GLN A 48 8.84 -1.72 7.14
N LYS A 49 8.66 -0.87 8.14
CA LYS A 49 9.48 0.34 8.30
C LYS A 49 10.95 0.03 8.54
N LEU A 50 11.24 -1.10 9.16
CA LEU A 50 12.59 -1.62 9.38
C LEU A 50 13.15 -2.43 8.19
N ASN A 51 12.41 -2.58 7.09
CA ASN A 51 12.71 -3.44 5.93
C ASN A 51 12.96 -4.92 6.31
N GLN A 52 12.33 -5.39 7.40
CA GLN A 52 12.39 -6.78 7.85
C GLN A 52 11.18 -7.55 7.30
N TRP A 53 11.21 -7.80 5.99
CA TRP A 53 10.05 -8.24 5.21
C TRP A 53 9.51 -9.60 5.65
N GLU A 54 10.40 -10.56 5.94
CA GLU A 54 10.00 -11.89 6.42
C GLU A 54 9.25 -11.81 7.75
N LYS A 55 9.76 -11.02 8.71
CA LYS A 55 9.07 -10.83 10.00
C LYS A 55 7.74 -10.11 9.85
N SER A 56 7.66 -9.17 8.90
CA SER A 56 6.39 -8.52 8.58
C SER A 56 5.37 -9.54 8.07
N ILE A 57 5.79 -10.45 7.18
CA ILE A 57 4.92 -11.51 6.66
C ILE A 57 4.43 -12.39 7.80
N ASP A 58 5.32 -12.87 8.68
CA ASP A 58 4.97 -13.73 9.80
C ASP A 58 3.93 -13.07 10.73
N ALA A 59 4.12 -11.79 11.04
CA ALA A 59 3.18 -11.03 11.86
C ALA A 59 1.82 -10.85 11.15
N LEU A 60 1.82 -10.49 9.86
CA LEU A 60 0.60 -10.29 9.08
C LEU A 60 -0.15 -11.60 8.82
N GLU A 61 0.53 -12.74 8.72
CA GLU A 61 -0.11 -14.06 8.67
C GLU A 61 -0.91 -14.32 9.94
N LYS A 62 -0.37 -13.98 11.12
CA LYS A 62 -1.11 -14.08 12.38
C LYS A 62 -2.31 -13.14 12.42
N ALA A 63 -2.17 -11.90 11.96
CA ALA A 63 -3.29 -10.98 11.87
C ALA A 63 -4.42 -11.52 10.96
N ILE A 64 -4.06 -12.12 9.81
CA ILE A 64 -5.02 -12.72 8.86
C ILE A 64 -5.66 -14.00 9.43
N GLU A 65 -4.91 -14.84 10.16
CA GLU A 65 -5.47 -16.02 10.84
C GLU A 65 -6.57 -15.61 11.83
N LEU A 66 -6.42 -14.48 12.51
CA LEU A 66 -7.38 -13.97 13.48
C LEU A 66 -8.54 -13.21 12.82
N GLU A 67 -8.27 -12.45 11.77
CA GLU A 67 -9.26 -11.62 11.08
C GLU A 67 -8.97 -11.56 9.57
N ASN A 68 -9.65 -12.39 8.80
CA ASN A 68 -9.35 -12.63 7.39
C ASN A 68 -10.13 -11.76 6.38
N GLU A 69 -10.92 -10.79 6.85
CA GLU A 69 -11.73 -9.91 6.00
C GLU A 69 -11.17 -8.47 5.94
N ARG A 70 -9.97 -8.22 6.47
CA ARG A 70 -9.33 -6.91 6.43
C ARG A 70 -8.36 -6.79 5.26
N SER A 71 -8.76 -6.04 4.25
CA SER A 71 -7.98 -5.80 3.01
C SER A 71 -6.57 -5.28 3.31
N GLY A 72 -6.41 -4.43 4.33
CA GLY A 72 -5.13 -3.85 4.71
C GLY A 72 -4.07 -4.90 5.06
N PHE A 73 -4.43 -6.01 5.69
CA PHE A 73 -3.49 -7.07 6.05
C PHE A 73 -2.90 -7.75 4.82
N TYR A 74 -3.76 -8.08 3.85
CA TYR A 74 -3.33 -8.66 2.57
C TYR A 74 -2.49 -7.67 1.77
N ASN A 75 -2.93 -6.41 1.68
CA ASN A 75 -2.17 -5.38 0.97
C ASN A 75 -0.75 -5.20 1.53
N LEU A 76 -0.60 -5.20 2.86
CA LEU A 76 0.70 -5.10 3.51
C LEU A 76 1.54 -6.36 3.32
N ARG A 77 0.95 -7.56 3.45
CA ARG A 77 1.67 -8.82 3.23
C ARG A 77 2.09 -8.97 1.77
N GLY A 78 1.22 -8.59 0.85
CA GLY A 78 1.54 -8.52 -0.58
C GLY A 78 2.70 -7.59 -0.88
N PHE A 79 2.76 -6.42 -0.23
CA PHE A 79 3.87 -5.50 -0.38
C PHE A 79 5.19 -6.10 0.16
N ALA A 80 5.18 -6.76 1.32
CA ALA A 80 6.35 -7.44 1.85
C ALA A 80 6.81 -8.59 0.94
N ASN A 81 5.86 -9.39 0.40
CA ASN A 81 6.16 -10.42 -0.60
C ASN A 81 6.77 -9.82 -1.88
N LEU A 82 6.28 -8.66 -2.32
CA LEU A 82 6.83 -7.97 -3.50
C LEU A 82 8.28 -7.53 -3.28
N GLN A 83 8.63 -7.04 -2.08
CA GLN A 83 9.99 -6.66 -1.73
C GLN A 83 10.96 -7.86 -1.71
N LEU A 84 10.45 -9.06 -1.40
CA LEU A 84 11.21 -10.33 -1.44
C LEU A 84 11.16 -11.01 -2.82
N GLU A 85 10.61 -10.35 -3.85
CA GLU A 85 10.43 -10.90 -5.19
C GLU A 85 9.54 -12.17 -5.24
N ASN A 86 8.74 -12.42 -4.20
CA ASN A 86 7.73 -13.47 -4.16
C ASN A 86 6.50 -13.06 -4.99
N LEU A 87 6.68 -12.88 -6.29
CA LEU A 87 5.74 -12.17 -7.18
C LEU A 87 4.33 -12.78 -7.21
N GLU A 88 4.20 -14.11 -7.22
CA GLU A 88 2.88 -14.75 -7.25
C GLU A 88 2.10 -14.53 -5.95
N LYS A 89 2.78 -14.67 -4.79
CA LYS A 89 2.14 -14.38 -3.49
C LYS A 89 1.73 -12.90 -3.38
N ALA A 90 2.58 -12.00 -3.84
CA ALA A 90 2.26 -10.57 -3.87
C ALA A 90 1.02 -10.28 -4.71
N ARG A 91 0.91 -10.89 -5.90
CA ARG A 91 -0.26 -10.75 -6.77
C ARG A 91 -1.53 -11.25 -6.09
N GLU A 92 -1.50 -12.47 -5.56
CA GLU A 92 -2.65 -13.08 -4.87
C GLU A 92 -3.13 -12.20 -3.71
N ASP A 93 -2.21 -11.67 -2.92
CA ASP A 93 -2.53 -10.79 -1.80
C ASP A 93 -3.14 -9.45 -2.25
N PHE A 94 -2.60 -8.82 -3.31
CA PHE A 94 -3.18 -7.57 -3.83
C PHE A 94 -4.56 -7.80 -4.46
N GLU A 95 -4.76 -8.88 -5.21
CA GLU A 95 -6.06 -9.25 -5.76
C GLU A 95 -7.06 -9.51 -4.62
N LYS A 96 -6.66 -10.23 -3.57
CA LYS A 96 -7.51 -10.46 -2.40
C LYS A 96 -7.84 -9.17 -1.65
N ALA A 97 -6.88 -8.25 -1.51
CA ALA A 97 -7.12 -6.94 -0.89
C ALA A 97 -8.14 -6.12 -1.69
N ILE A 98 -8.06 -6.14 -3.03
CA ILE A 98 -9.01 -5.46 -3.92
C ILE A 98 -10.41 -6.07 -3.83
N ASP A 99 -10.51 -7.41 -3.78
CA ASP A 99 -11.78 -8.11 -3.64
C ASP A 99 -12.51 -7.78 -2.32
N LEU A 100 -11.74 -7.53 -1.25
CA LEU A 100 -12.28 -7.17 0.06
C LEU A 100 -12.64 -5.69 0.17
N ASP A 101 -11.82 -4.84 -0.43
CA ASP A 101 -12.00 -3.38 -0.41
C ASP A 101 -11.29 -2.77 -1.62
N ASP A 102 -12.04 -2.11 -2.50
CA ASP A 102 -11.54 -1.45 -3.72
C ASP A 102 -10.65 -0.23 -3.40
N SER A 103 -9.68 -0.41 -2.49
CA SER A 103 -8.84 0.68 -2.00
C SER A 103 -7.78 1.14 -3.01
N PRO A 104 -7.52 2.46 -3.12
CA PRO A 104 -6.47 2.98 -4.01
C PRO A 104 -5.09 2.38 -3.74
N ALA A 105 -4.77 2.08 -2.48
CA ALA A 105 -3.48 1.52 -2.09
C ALA A 105 -3.26 0.12 -2.69
N ALA A 106 -4.28 -0.75 -2.68
CA ALA A 106 -4.19 -2.09 -3.24
C ALA A 106 -4.01 -2.03 -4.77
N HIS A 107 -4.73 -1.15 -5.45
CA HIS A 107 -4.57 -0.93 -6.89
C HIS A 107 -3.18 -0.40 -7.26
N ARG A 108 -2.65 0.56 -6.49
CA ARG A 108 -1.29 1.08 -6.67
C ARG A 108 -0.26 -0.05 -6.56
N ASN A 109 -0.38 -0.89 -5.56
CA ASN A 109 0.54 -2.00 -5.33
C ASN A 109 0.42 -3.08 -6.41
N LEU A 110 -0.78 -3.36 -6.93
CA LEU A 110 -0.97 -4.26 -8.07
C LEU A 110 -0.32 -3.70 -9.35
N VAL A 111 -0.39 -2.38 -9.58
CA VAL A 111 0.32 -1.72 -10.68
C VAL A 111 1.83 -1.83 -10.49
N LEU A 112 2.33 -1.61 -9.28
CA LEU A 112 3.76 -1.77 -8.96
C LEU A 112 4.23 -3.21 -9.22
N TYR A 113 3.46 -4.21 -8.77
CA TYR A 113 3.71 -5.62 -9.08
C TYR A 113 3.81 -5.86 -10.60
N LYS A 114 2.87 -5.34 -11.39
CA LYS A 114 2.88 -5.50 -12.85
C LYS A 114 4.14 -4.89 -13.48
N ILE A 115 4.60 -3.75 -12.97
CA ILE A 115 5.84 -3.11 -13.43
C ILE A 115 7.05 -3.99 -13.08
N MET A 116 7.16 -4.47 -11.84
CA MET A 116 8.28 -5.29 -11.38
C MET A 116 8.33 -6.67 -12.04
N SER A 117 7.18 -7.18 -12.48
CA SER A 117 7.05 -8.45 -13.23
C SER A 117 7.26 -8.31 -14.75
N ASP A 118 7.77 -7.17 -15.22
CA ASP A 118 7.92 -6.85 -16.66
C ASP A 118 6.59 -6.89 -17.45
N LYS A 119 5.47 -6.67 -16.76
CA LYS A 119 4.11 -6.63 -17.32
C LYS A 119 3.61 -5.19 -17.53
N GLY A 120 4.50 -4.28 -17.96
CA GLY A 120 4.18 -2.85 -18.11
C GLY A 120 2.97 -2.57 -19.01
N ASN A 121 2.79 -3.33 -20.10
CA ASN A 121 1.60 -3.20 -20.96
C ASN A 121 0.30 -3.62 -20.24
N GLU A 122 0.35 -4.63 -19.36
CA GLU A 122 -0.80 -5.01 -18.55
C GLU A 122 -1.12 -3.93 -17.52
N ALA A 123 -0.11 -3.27 -16.93
CA ALA A 123 -0.31 -2.14 -16.03
C ALA A 123 -1.02 -0.97 -16.73
N ILE A 124 -0.60 -0.64 -17.97
CA ILE A 124 -1.25 0.40 -18.79
C ILE A 124 -2.71 0.03 -19.08
N THR A 125 -2.97 -1.20 -19.56
CA THR A 125 -4.33 -1.66 -19.84
C THR A 125 -5.22 -1.61 -18.61
N TYR A 126 -4.71 -2.09 -17.49
CA TYR A 126 -5.39 -2.06 -16.21
C TYR A 126 -5.80 -0.64 -15.78
N LEU A 127 -4.87 0.32 -15.83
CA LEU A 127 -5.14 1.71 -15.48
C LEU A 127 -6.10 2.38 -16.46
N LEU A 128 -6.01 2.08 -17.76
CA LEU A 128 -6.97 2.59 -18.75
C LEU A 128 -8.39 2.11 -18.46
N ASP A 129 -8.56 0.84 -18.08
CA ASP A 129 -9.87 0.31 -17.71
C ASP A 129 -10.40 0.93 -16.41
N ARG A 130 -9.53 1.15 -15.41
CA ARG A 130 -9.87 1.87 -14.19
C ARG A 130 -10.33 3.31 -14.49
N ILE A 131 -9.58 4.05 -15.30
CA ILE A 131 -9.91 5.42 -15.72
C ILE A 131 -11.25 5.45 -16.49
N ARG A 132 -11.48 4.47 -17.36
CA ARG A 132 -12.74 4.38 -18.12
C ARG A 132 -13.94 4.17 -17.21
N ASN A 133 -13.81 3.28 -16.22
CA ASN A 133 -14.89 2.91 -15.31
C ASN A 133 -15.11 3.97 -14.20
N ASN A 134 -14.06 4.60 -13.73
CA ASN A 134 -14.11 5.66 -12.75
C ASN A 134 -13.20 6.84 -13.14
N PRO A 135 -13.66 7.69 -14.08
CA PRO A 135 -12.85 8.81 -14.59
C PRO A 135 -12.61 9.93 -13.56
N LYS A 136 -13.32 9.90 -12.41
CA LYS A 136 -13.17 10.89 -11.34
C LYS A 136 -12.18 10.45 -10.26
N ASP A 137 -11.65 9.24 -10.33
CA ASP A 137 -10.62 8.77 -9.42
C ASP A 137 -9.27 9.36 -9.82
N VAL A 138 -8.86 10.39 -9.09
CA VAL A 138 -7.62 11.15 -9.34
C VAL A 138 -6.40 10.25 -9.30
N GLU A 139 -6.39 9.27 -8.39
CA GLU A 139 -5.27 8.35 -8.20
C GLU A 139 -4.93 7.56 -9.46
N ASN A 140 -5.94 7.13 -10.23
CA ASN A 140 -5.68 6.40 -11.48
C ASN A 140 -4.96 7.25 -12.54
N TRP A 141 -5.25 8.56 -12.57
CA TRP A 141 -4.56 9.49 -13.46
C TRP A 141 -3.12 9.75 -13.01
N ILE A 142 -2.89 9.86 -11.70
CA ILE A 142 -1.56 9.99 -11.11
C ILE A 142 -0.73 8.75 -11.43
N LEU A 143 -1.23 7.56 -11.13
CA LEU A 143 -0.55 6.29 -11.41
C LEU A 143 -0.22 6.10 -12.89
N MET A 144 -1.09 6.55 -13.79
CA MET A 144 -0.80 6.52 -15.22
C MET A 144 0.29 7.52 -15.59
N GLY A 145 0.30 8.69 -14.99
CA GLY A 145 1.39 9.67 -15.13
C GLY A 145 2.73 9.08 -14.70
N ASP A 146 2.79 8.48 -13.52
CA ASP A 146 3.97 7.83 -12.97
C ASP A 146 4.49 6.71 -13.88
N LEU A 147 3.56 5.88 -14.39
CA LEU A 147 3.90 4.80 -15.31
C LEU A 147 4.49 5.33 -16.62
N MET A 148 3.90 6.37 -17.19
CA MET A 148 4.41 7.01 -18.42
C MET A 148 5.76 7.68 -18.17
N GLN A 149 5.96 8.29 -17.01
CA GLN A 149 7.25 8.91 -16.65
C GLN A 149 8.36 7.84 -16.55
N ARG A 150 8.09 6.74 -15.87
CA ARG A 150 9.02 5.58 -15.79
C ARG A 150 9.34 5.00 -17.16
N ALA A 151 8.38 5.00 -18.09
CA ALA A 151 8.57 4.56 -19.46
C ALA A 151 9.30 5.58 -20.36
N GLY A 152 9.77 6.71 -19.81
CA GLY A 152 10.43 7.78 -20.56
C GLY A 152 9.50 8.59 -21.48
N GLN A 153 8.17 8.45 -21.32
CA GLN A 153 7.16 9.11 -22.14
C GLN A 153 6.66 10.40 -21.46
N SER A 154 7.58 11.33 -21.15
CA SER A 154 7.29 12.52 -20.34
C SER A 154 6.14 13.38 -20.90
N ALA A 155 6.00 13.50 -22.22
CA ALA A 155 4.89 14.26 -22.83
C ALA A 155 3.51 13.64 -22.50
N LYS A 156 3.42 12.31 -22.46
CA LYS A 156 2.19 11.62 -22.05
C LYS A 156 1.99 11.72 -20.53
N ALA A 157 3.05 11.53 -19.75
CA ALA A 157 3.01 11.70 -18.30
C ALA A 157 2.43 13.06 -17.93
N LYS A 158 2.95 14.13 -18.55
CA LYS A 158 2.43 15.49 -18.36
C LYS A 158 0.93 15.60 -18.61
N THR A 159 0.43 14.96 -19.67
CA THR A 159 -1.01 14.98 -20.00
C THR A 159 -1.85 14.35 -18.88
N TYR A 160 -1.40 13.22 -18.33
CA TYR A 160 -2.09 12.52 -17.24
C TYR A 160 -2.04 13.32 -15.93
N TYR A 161 -0.90 13.90 -15.57
CA TYR A 161 -0.80 14.77 -14.39
C TYR A 161 -1.62 16.05 -14.52
N GLN A 162 -1.69 16.66 -15.71
CA GLN A 162 -2.58 17.80 -15.95
C GLN A 162 -4.05 17.45 -15.78
N GLN A 163 -4.45 16.21 -16.12
CA GLN A 163 -5.81 15.75 -15.89
C GLN A 163 -6.06 15.53 -14.38
N ALA A 164 -5.11 14.95 -13.66
CA ALA A 164 -5.17 14.83 -12.20
C ALA A 164 -5.28 16.20 -11.52
N GLN A 165 -4.46 17.18 -11.94
CA GLN A 165 -4.47 18.54 -11.41
C GLN A 165 -5.81 19.27 -11.60
N LYS A 166 -6.50 19.04 -12.71
CA LYS A 166 -7.84 19.63 -12.94
C LYS A 166 -8.87 19.12 -11.95
N MET A 167 -8.71 17.90 -11.45
CA MET A 167 -9.64 17.26 -10.52
C MET A 167 -9.27 17.56 -9.06
N ASP A 168 -7.99 17.60 -8.77
CA ASP A 168 -7.42 17.95 -7.46
C ASP A 168 -6.31 19.01 -7.62
N PRO A 169 -6.69 20.31 -7.69
CA PRO A 169 -5.72 21.39 -7.88
C PRO A 169 -4.74 21.58 -6.72
N GLU A 170 -5.10 21.04 -5.52
CA GLU A 170 -4.28 21.19 -4.32
C GLU A 170 -3.33 20.01 -4.09
N ASN A 171 -3.31 19.03 -4.99
CA ASN A 171 -2.42 17.88 -4.89
C ASN A 171 -0.96 18.27 -5.08
N GLU A 172 -0.22 18.33 -3.98
CA GLU A 172 1.19 18.79 -3.98
C GLU A 172 2.08 17.90 -4.83
N TYR A 173 1.88 16.57 -4.77
CA TYR A 173 2.66 15.64 -5.59
C TYR A 173 2.52 15.93 -7.09
N VAL A 174 1.28 16.15 -7.55
CA VAL A 174 1.02 16.48 -8.98
C VAL A 174 1.62 17.83 -9.36
N LYS A 175 1.56 18.84 -8.47
CA LYS A 175 2.21 20.15 -8.69
C LYS A 175 3.72 20.00 -8.86
N GLU A 176 4.36 19.22 -7.97
CA GLU A 176 5.80 18.94 -8.04
C GLU A 176 6.18 18.26 -9.36
N GLN A 177 5.47 17.17 -9.73
CA GLN A 177 5.74 16.44 -10.97
C GLN A 177 5.60 17.32 -12.21
N LEU A 178 4.61 18.22 -12.25
CA LEU A 178 4.41 19.14 -13.38
C LEU A 178 5.45 20.25 -13.42
N ALA A 179 6.00 20.68 -12.28
CA ALA A 179 7.04 21.69 -12.21
C ALA A 179 8.41 21.19 -12.70
N GLU A 180 8.65 19.87 -12.61
CA GLU A 180 9.88 19.20 -13.06
C GLU A 180 9.88 18.85 -14.57
N MET A 181 8.76 19.05 -15.26
CA MET A 181 8.55 18.72 -16.68
C MET A 181 8.60 19.96 -17.59
#